data_e471539ed5c849db9cec227251d323a1
#
_entry.id   e471539ed5c849db9cec227251d323a1
#
_cell.length_a   1.000
_cell.length_b   1.000
_cell.length_c   1.000
_cell.angle_alpha   90.00
_cell.angle_beta   90.00
_cell.angle_gamma   90.00
#
_symmetry.space_group_name_H-M   'P 1'
#
loop_
_entity.id
_entity.type
_entity.pdbx_description
1 polymer ?
#
loop_
_entity_poly.entity_id
_entity_poly.type
_entity_poly.pdbx_seq_one_letter_code
_entity_poly.pdbx_strand_id
1 'polypeptide(L)'
;MELRDLEACGEPGAVLYLADCVELMRLMPAGSVDAVFADPPYRLSGGGATIKGGRLAPVDKGAWDCPLGSFEKNHEFNVRWLREVRRVLKPDGTLCVTGTHHIIFSLGFALQSLGFRVINEVIWSKRNATPNALHTTFTH
;
A
#
# COMPACT_ATOMS: atom_id res chain seq x y z
N MET A 1 4.75 9.83 -23.03
CA MET A 1 5.31 10.01 -21.67
C MET A 1 6.27 8.86 -21.42
N GLU A 2 7.49 9.16 -21.07
CA GLU A 2 8.54 8.19 -20.76
C GLU A 2 8.89 8.26 -19.28
N LEU A 3 9.60 7.24 -18.74
CA LEU A 3 9.98 7.22 -17.32
C LEU A 3 10.75 8.48 -16.90
N ARG A 4 11.67 8.96 -17.75
CA ARG A 4 12.45 10.17 -17.47
C ARG A 4 11.61 11.45 -17.30
N ASP A 5 10.40 11.49 -17.88
CA ASP A 5 9.50 12.64 -17.77
C ASP A 5 8.86 12.72 -16.37
N LEU A 6 8.91 11.65 -15.60
CA LEU A 6 8.38 11.52 -14.24
C LEU A 6 9.45 11.57 -13.16
N GLU A 7 10.72 11.63 -13.54
CA GLU A 7 11.84 11.64 -12.59
C GLU A 7 11.84 12.95 -11.80
N ALA A 8 11.76 12.85 -10.48
CA ALA A 8 11.83 13.98 -9.57
C ALA A 8 13.26 14.21 -9.05
N CYS A 9 14.03 13.13 -8.86
CA CYS A 9 15.41 13.16 -8.40
C CYS A 9 16.08 11.84 -8.75
N GLY A 10 17.35 11.88 -9.18
CA GLY A 10 18.16 10.70 -9.44
C GLY A 10 19.56 10.87 -8.88
N GLU A 11 20.07 9.79 -8.28
CA GLU A 11 21.46 9.66 -7.82
C GLU A 11 22.01 8.32 -8.30
N PRO A 12 23.33 8.10 -8.31
CA PRO A 12 23.89 6.82 -8.68
C PRO A 12 23.28 5.67 -7.88
N GLY A 13 22.56 4.78 -8.55
CA GLY A 13 21.90 3.62 -7.95
C GLY A 13 20.49 3.85 -7.40
N ALA A 14 19.94 5.09 -7.45
CA ALA A 14 18.57 5.36 -7.00
C ALA A 14 17.90 6.45 -7.85
N VAL A 15 16.63 6.26 -8.18
CA VAL A 15 15.81 7.25 -8.87
C VAL A 15 14.48 7.41 -8.15
N LEU A 16 14.07 8.64 -7.91
CA LEU A 16 12.78 8.98 -7.31
C LEU A 16 11.83 9.50 -8.39
N TYR A 17 10.64 8.91 -8.46
CA TYR A 17 9.57 9.35 -9.35
C TYR A 17 8.41 9.93 -8.55
N LEU A 18 7.85 11.05 -9.01
CA LEU A 18 6.62 11.63 -8.49
C LEU A 18 5.47 11.38 -9.47
N ALA A 19 4.71 10.31 -9.25
CA ALA A 19 3.65 9.89 -10.17
C ALA A 19 2.63 8.98 -9.49
N ASP A 20 1.49 8.75 -10.16
CA ASP A 20 0.64 7.60 -9.85
C ASP A 20 1.41 6.30 -10.13
N CYS A 21 1.43 5.39 -9.18
CA CYS A 21 2.25 4.18 -9.27
C CYS A 21 1.80 3.25 -10.41
N VAL A 22 0.52 3.23 -10.77
CA VAL A 22 0.00 2.42 -11.87
C VAL A 22 0.48 2.99 -13.21
N GLU A 23 0.40 4.31 -13.37
CA GLU A 23 0.89 4.99 -14.58
C GLU A 23 2.42 4.83 -14.73
N LEU A 24 3.15 4.95 -13.62
CA LEU A 24 4.60 4.71 -13.61
C LEU A 24 4.92 3.27 -14.04
N MET A 25 4.30 2.28 -13.38
CA MET A 25 4.57 0.87 -13.69
C MET A 25 4.21 0.51 -15.14
N ARG A 26 3.19 1.12 -15.75
CA ARG A 26 2.84 0.90 -17.16
C ARG A 26 3.96 1.27 -18.13
N LEU A 27 4.82 2.20 -17.77
CA LEU A 27 6.00 2.57 -18.54
C LEU A 27 7.19 1.62 -18.35
N MET A 28 7.14 0.77 -17.32
CA MET A 28 8.20 -0.19 -17.04
C MET A 28 8.02 -1.47 -17.86
N PRO A 29 9.11 -2.10 -18.31
CA PRO A 29 9.04 -3.38 -18.99
C PRO A 29 8.47 -4.48 -18.07
N ALA A 30 7.75 -5.45 -18.64
CA ALA A 30 7.34 -6.64 -17.91
C ALA A 30 8.57 -7.44 -17.47
N GLY A 31 8.52 -8.03 -16.26
CA GLY A 31 9.59 -8.87 -15.74
C GLY A 31 10.93 -8.13 -15.53
N SER A 32 10.88 -6.82 -15.25
CA SER A 32 12.10 -6.01 -15.09
C SER A 32 12.53 -5.79 -13.64
N VAL A 33 11.67 -6.13 -12.66
CA VAL A 33 11.86 -5.81 -11.24
C VAL A 33 12.10 -7.09 -10.44
N ASP A 34 13.12 -7.10 -9.62
CA ASP A 34 13.48 -8.23 -8.75
C ASP A 34 12.63 -8.27 -7.48
N ALA A 35 12.36 -7.10 -6.90
CA ALA A 35 11.59 -7.00 -5.68
C ALA A 35 10.75 -5.71 -5.63
N VAL A 36 9.59 -5.78 -5.00
CA VAL A 36 8.73 -4.63 -4.72
C VAL A 36 8.44 -4.59 -3.22
N PHE A 37 8.63 -3.42 -2.61
CA PHE A 37 8.10 -3.11 -1.29
C PHE A 37 7.01 -2.04 -1.47
N ALA A 38 5.78 -2.33 -1.03
CA ALA A 38 4.64 -1.45 -1.22
C ALA A 38 3.97 -1.09 0.12
N ASP A 39 3.73 0.21 0.30
CA ASP A 39 2.97 0.76 1.43
C ASP A 39 1.72 1.49 0.88
N PRO A 40 0.65 0.75 0.54
CA PRO A 40 -0.53 1.32 -0.09
C PRO A 40 -1.38 2.16 0.88
N PRO A 41 -2.32 2.98 0.39
CA PRO A 41 -3.26 3.69 1.25
C PRO A 41 -4.08 2.74 2.13
N TYR A 42 -4.11 3.00 3.45
CA TYR A 42 -4.87 2.17 4.40
C TYR A 42 -6.33 2.57 4.54
N ARG A 43 -6.75 3.66 3.88
CA ARG A 43 -8.12 4.19 3.87
C ARG A 43 -8.65 4.55 5.26
N LEU A 44 -7.78 5.15 6.07
CA LEU A 44 -8.09 5.54 7.45
C LEU A 44 -8.58 6.98 7.59
N SER A 45 -8.36 7.81 6.57
CA SER A 45 -8.78 9.22 6.56
C SER A 45 -10.28 9.36 6.27
N GLY A 46 -10.90 10.44 6.76
CA GLY A 46 -12.30 10.75 6.46
C GLY A 46 -13.35 10.09 7.36
N GLY A 47 -12.96 9.57 8.52
CA GLY A 47 -13.92 8.96 9.49
C GLY A 47 -13.26 8.28 10.68
N GLY A 48 -11.95 8.06 10.61
CA GLY A 48 -11.18 7.50 11.73
C GLY A 48 -10.83 8.57 12.77
N ALA A 49 -10.66 8.14 14.02
CA ALA A 49 -10.19 8.98 15.11
C ALA A 49 -8.92 8.39 15.73
N THR A 50 -8.02 9.28 16.13
CA THR A 50 -6.79 8.94 16.84
C THR A 50 -6.61 9.83 18.06
N ILE A 51 -5.70 9.46 18.96
CA ILE A 51 -5.36 10.29 20.12
C ILE A 51 -4.05 11.03 19.81
N LYS A 52 -4.10 12.35 19.79
CA LYS A 52 -2.95 13.25 19.66
C LYS A 52 -2.82 14.09 20.92
N GLY A 53 -1.70 13.99 21.64
CA GLY A 53 -1.48 14.76 22.87
C GLY A 53 -2.58 14.57 23.94
N GLY A 54 -3.14 13.35 24.07
CA GLY A 54 -4.21 13.03 25.03
C GLY A 54 -5.61 13.50 24.59
N ARG A 55 -5.78 14.04 23.39
CA ARG A 55 -7.08 14.50 22.85
C ARG A 55 -7.46 13.69 21.62
N LEU A 56 -8.76 13.43 21.47
CA LEU A 56 -9.31 12.82 20.27
C LEU A 56 -9.13 13.76 19.08
N ALA A 57 -8.54 13.26 18.01
CA ALA A 57 -8.31 14.01 16.78
C ALA A 57 -8.74 13.16 15.57
N PRO A 58 -9.25 13.75 14.48
CA PRO A 58 -9.52 13.01 13.27
C PRO A 58 -8.24 12.46 12.66
N VAL A 59 -8.34 11.30 12.02
CA VAL A 59 -7.29 10.80 11.14
C VAL A 59 -7.44 11.50 9.80
N ASP A 60 -6.47 12.33 9.45
CA ASP A 60 -6.39 12.99 8.15
C ASP A 60 -4.96 12.90 7.62
N LYS A 61 -4.78 12.06 6.62
CA LYS A 61 -3.54 11.89 5.86
C LYS A 61 -3.63 12.49 4.46
N GLY A 62 -4.77 13.09 4.14
CA GLY A 62 -5.08 13.66 2.83
C GLY A 62 -6.06 12.82 2.02
N ALA A 63 -6.52 13.39 0.91
CA ALA A 63 -7.54 12.80 0.05
C ALA A 63 -7.15 11.41 -0.52
N TRP A 64 -5.87 11.17 -0.71
CA TRP A 64 -5.34 9.90 -1.21
C TRP A 64 -5.60 8.70 -0.28
N ASP A 65 -5.76 8.94 1.03
CA ASP A 65 -6.04 7.90 2.03
C ASP A 65 -7.52 7.81 2.41
N CYS A 66 -8.40 8.58 1.77
CA CYS A 66 -9.85 8.48 2.00
C CYS A 66 -10.43 7.21 1.35
N PRO A 67 -11.45 6.58 1.98
CA PRO A 67 -12.20 5.49 1.35
C PRO A 67 -12.82 5.93 0.01
N LEU A 68 -12.86 5.02 -0.96
CA LEU A 68 -13.40 5.29 -2.30
C LEU A 68 -14.93 5.15 -2.37
N GLY A 69 -15.61 5.16 -1.23
CA GLY A 69 -17.06 5.12 -1.12
C GLY A 69 -17.66 3.74 -0.88
N SER A 70 -16.95 2.64 -1.24
CA SER A 70 -17.36 1.29 -0.88
C SER A 70 -16.16 0.36 -0.73
N PHE A 71 -16.38 -0.79 -0.10
CA PHE A 71 -15.36 -1.83 0.04
C PHE A 71 -14.92 -2.36 -1.33
N GLU A 72 -15.88 -2.57 -2.24
CA GLU A 72 -15.62 -3.07 -3.58
C GLU A 72 -14.68 -2.14 -4.36
N LYS A 73 -14.93 -0.84 -4.32
CA LYS A 73 -14.07 0.16 -4.97
C LYS A 73 -12.66 0.20 -4.37
N ASN A 74 -12.55 0.05 -3.05
CA ASN A 74 -11.25 -0.06 -2.38
C ASN A 74 -10.53 -1.33 -2.82
N HIS A 75 -11.26 -2.45 -2.96
CA HIS A 75 -10.72 -3.70 -3.45
C HIS A 75 -10.26 -3.61 -4.92
N GLU A 76 -11.09 -3.03 -5.80
CA GLU A 76 -10.74 -2.78 -7.20
C GLU A 76 -9.47 -1.95 -7.34
N PHE A 77 -9.30 -0.93 -6.49
CA PHE A 77 -8.05 -0.17 -6.43
C PHE A 77 -6.86 -1.08 -6.11
N ASN A 78 -6.98 -1.96 -5.10
CA ASN A 78 -5.93 -2.90 -4.73
C ASN A 78 -5.59 -3.85 -5.88
N VAL A 79 -6.59 -4.42 -6.53
CA VAL A 79 -6.39 -5.31 -7.71
C VAL A 79 -5.68 -4.58 -8.84
N ARG A 80 -6.01 -3.30 -9.08
CA ARG A 80 -5.45 -2.52 -10.19
C ARG A 80 -3.93 -2.36 -10.09
N TRP A 81 -3.44 -1.89 -8.93
CA TRP A 81 -1.99 -1.70 -8.79
C TRP A 81 -1.24 -3.03 -8.61
N LEU A 82 -1.82 -4.01 -7.92
CA LEU A 82 -1.22 -5.34 -7.76
C LEU A 82 -1.07 -6.08 -9.10
N ARG A 83 -1.98 -5.86 -10.04
CA ARG A 83 -1.86 -6.41 -11.41
C ARG A 83 -0.62 -5.86 -12.13
N GLU A 84 -0.35 -4.57 -11.99
CA GLU A 84 0.86 -3.97 -12.57
C GLU A 84 2.12 -4.46 -11.85
N VAL A 85 2.09 -4.58 -10.52
CA VAL A 85 3.19 -5.20 -9.77
C VAL A 85 3.47 -6.61 -10.29
N ARG A 86 2.42 -7.42 -10.48
CA ARG A 86 2.56 -8.80 -11.01
C ARG A 86 3.20 -8.82 -12.39
N ARG A 87 2.89 -7.82 -13.23
CA ARG A 87 3.43 -7.70 -14.58
C ARG A 87 4.92 -7.30 -14.59
N VAL A 88 5.30 -6.34 -13.76
CA VAL A 88 6.68 -5.82 -13.74
C VAL A 88 7.65 -6.72 -12.97
N LEU A 89 7.16 -7.52 -12.00
CA LEU A 89 7.99 -8.46 -11.28
C LEU A 89 8.49 -9.59 -12.20
N LYS A 90 9.74 -9.97 -12.03
CA LYS A 90 10.30 -11.19 -12.59
C LYS A 90 9.54 -12.43 -12.10
N PRO A 91 9.63 -13.58 -12.79
CA PRO A 91 8.93 -14.80 -12.38
C PRO A 91 9.24 -15.25 -10.95
N ASP A 92 10.46 -15.05 -10.50
CA ASP A 92 10.98 -15.35 -9.15
C ASP A 92 11.07 -14.11 -8.25
N GLY A 93 10.54 -12.99 -8.70
CA GLY A 93 10.55 -11.72 -7.96
C GLY A 93 9.68 -11.77 -6.71
N THR A 94 10.05 -10.97 -5.72
CA THR A 94 9.40 -10.94 -4.41
C THR A 94 8.59 -9.66 -4.22
N LEU A 95 7.38 -9.79 -3.65
CA LEU A 95 6.57 -8.67 -3.19
C LEU A 95 6.46 -8.69 -1.66
N CYS A 96 6.78 -7.56 -1.03
CA CYS A 96 6.41 -7.27 0.35
C CYS A 96 5.39 -6.12 0.34
N VAL A 97 4.24 -6.30 0.97
CA VAL A 97 3.21 -5.28 1.06
C VAL A 97 2.78 -5.08 2.51
N THR A 98 2.73 -3.82 2.93
CA THR A 98 2.26 -3.47 4.27
C THR A 98 0.74 -3.27 4.28
N GLY A 99 0.14 -3.46 5.44
CA GLY A 99 -1.29 -3.24 5.63
C GLY A 99 -1.68 -3.30 7.09
N THR A 100 -2.78 -2.66 7.41
CA THR A 100 -3.48 -2.84 8.70
C THR A 100 -4.67 -3.77 8.49
N HIS A 101 -5.32 -4.17 9.58
CA HIS A 101 -6.54 -5.00 9.53
C HIS A 101 -7.66 -4.39 8.65
N HIS A 102 -7.63 -3.09 8.37
CA HIS A 102 -8.62 -2.42 7.51
C HIS A 102 -8.52 -2.84 6.04
N ILE A 103 -7.31 -3.17 5.57
CA ILE A 103 -7.08 -3.47 4.15
C ILE A 103 -6.42 -4.83 3.89
N ILE A 104 -5.79 -5.43 4.91
CA ILE A 104 -4.95 -6.63 4.70
C ILE A 104 -5.73 -7.81 4.12
N PHE A 105 -6.99 -8.00 4.50
CA PHE A 105 -7.84 -9.07 3.96
C PHE A 105 -8.17 -8.86 2.48
N SER A 106 -8.44 -7.61 2.08
CA SER A 106 -8.63 -7.24 0.67
C SER A 106 -7.35 -7.45 -0.14
N LEU A 107 -6.20 -7.07 0.40
CA LEU A 107 -4.89 -7.30 -0.21
C LEU A 107 -4.60 -8.80 -0.37
N GLY A 108 -4.79 -9.58 0.68
CA GLY A 108 -4.58 -11.02 0.67
C GLY A 108 -5.43 -11.74 -0.38
N PHE A 109 -6.72 -11.37 -0.48
CA PHE A 109 -7.60 -11.91 -1.51
C PHE A 109 -7.17 -11.50 -2.92
N ALA A 110 -6.81 -10.22 -3.13
CA ALA A 110 -6.33 -9.73 -4.41
C ALA A 110 -5.02 -10.42 -4.85
N LEU A 111 -4.08 -10.59 -3.92
CA LEU A 111 -2.82 -11.29 -4.17
C LEU A 111 -3.06 -12.73 -4.67
N GLN A 112 -3.88 -13.49 -3.97
CA GLN A 112 -4.20 -14.87 -4.35
C GLN A 112 -4.95 -14.93 -5.69
N SER A 113 -5.91 -14.04 -5.91
CA SER A 113 -6.69 -13.94 -7.16
C SER A 113 -5.80 -13.60 -8.38
N LEU A 114 -4.70 -12.87 -8.17
CA LEU A 114 -3.72 -12.53 -9.20
C LEU A 114 -2.60 -13.58 -9.35
N GLY A 115 -2.69 -14.70 -8.64
CA GLY A 115 -1.74 -15.79 -8.73
C GLY A 115 -0.42 -15.56 -7.98
N PHE A 116 -0.41 -14.69 -7.00
CA PHE A 116 0.72 -14.60 -6.07
C PHE A 116 0.67 -15.76 -5.08
N ARG A 117 1.83 -16.31 -4.76
CA ARG A 117 1.99 -17.25 -3.66
C ARG A 117 2.32 -16.46 -2.39
N VAL A 118 1.41 -16.45 -1.43
CA VAL A 118 1.68 -15.89 -0.10
C VAL A 118 2.61 -16.85 0.64
N ILE A 119 3.80 -16.39 1.01
CA ILE A 119 4.82 -17.20 1.65
C ILE A 119 4.78 -17.01 3.16
N ASN A 120 4.72 -15.75 3.62
CA ASN A 120 4.75 -15.39 5.02
C ASN A 120 3.82 -14.23 5.33
N GLU A 121 3.35 -14.17 6.56
CA GLU A 121 2.79 -13.01 7.20
C GLU A 121 3.76 -12.55 8.29
N VAL A 122 4.15 -11.26 8.24
CA VAL A 122 5.07 -10.66 9.20
C VAL A 122 4.32 -9.61 10.01
N ILE A 123 4.25 -9.80 11.31
CA ILE A 123 3.58 -8.87 12.21
C ILE A 123 4.60 -7.94 12.85
N TRP A 124 4.43 -6.63 12.63
CA TRP A 124 5.22 -5.62 13.30
C TRP A 124 4.61 -5.28 14.67
N SER A 125 5.14 -5.87 15.73
CA SER A 125 4.76 -5.54 17.11
C SER A 125 5.40 -4.23 17.56
N LYS A 126 4.60 -3.21 17.83
CA LYS A 126 5.06 -1.88 18.27
C LYS A 126 5.02 -1.80 19.80
N ARG A 127 6.13 -1.38 20.42
CA ARG A 127 6.18 -1.14 21.88
C ARG A 127 5.37 0.07 22.34
N ASN A 128 5.18 1.04 21.43
CA ASN A 128 4.49 2.32 21.67
C ASN A 128 3.29 2.47 20.74
N ALA A 129 2.49 1.42 20.61
CA ALA A 129 1.29 1.47 19.78
C ALA A 129 0.37 2.64 20.21
N THR A 130 -0.33 3.23 19.24
CA THR A 130 -1.32 4.29 19.51
C THR A 130 -2.39 3.75 20.47
N PRO A 131 -2.69 4.46 21.57
CA PRO A 131 -3.74 4.02 22.49
C PRO A 131 -5.07 3.83 21.75
N ASN A 132 -5.71 2.69 21.98
CA ASN A 132 -7.06 2.45 21.49
C ASN A 132 -8.08 3.07 22.45
N ALA A 133 -8.72 4.17 22.03
CA ALA A 133 -9.67 4.89 22.86
C ALA A 133 -10.91 4.07 23.24
N LEU A 134 -11.26 3.08 22.43
CA LEU A 134 -12.46 2.25 22.63
C LEU A 134 -12.17 0.87 23.23
N HIS A 135 -10.91 0.54 23.47
CA HIS A 135 -10.47 -0.78 23.96
C HIS A 135 -11.03 -1.98 23.17
N THR A 136 -11.37 -1.76 21.89
CA THR A 136 -12.02 -2.77 21.05
C THR A 136 -11.07 -3.54 20.15
N THR A 137 -9.82 -3.10 20.04
CA THR A 137 -8.79 -3.77 19.24
C THR A 137 -7.52 -3.95 20.06
N PHE A 138 -6.86 -5.08 19.88
CA PHE A 138 -5.49 -5.24 20.38
C PHE A 138 -4.55 -4.37 19.55
N THR A 139 -3.63 -3.69 20.20
CA THR A 139 -2.57 -2.92 19.53
C THR A 139 -1.52 -3.88 19.00
N HIS A 140 -1.30 -3.84 17.72
CA HIS A 140 -0.23 -4.57 17.05
C HIS A 140 0.95 -3.64 16.77
#